data_4684fa1fd4b4138b0b48a2583696570b
#
_entry.id   4684fa1fd4b4138b0b48a2583696570b
#
_cell.length_a   1.000
_cell.length_b   1.000
_cell.length_c   1.000
_cell.angle_alpha   90.00
_cell.angle_beta   90.00
_cell.angle_gamma   90.00
#
_symmetry.space_group_name_H-M   'P 1'
#
loop_
_entity.id
_entity.type
_entity.pdbx_description
1 polymer ?
#
loop_
_entity_poly.entity_id
_entity_poly.type
_entity_poly.pdbx_seq_one_letter_code
_entity_poly.pdbx_strand_id
1 'polypeptide(L)'
;HLILCLQQIINNDPEVSPYLKVFMVENYNVTMAEKMIPACDISEQISLASKEASGTGNMKFMLNGALTLGTMDGANVEIAELVGNENIFTFGEDSQTVIDRYARGDYNSRSYYEKDSELKRAVDFIVSDTVKSVGCSENLERLYNELLNKDWFMTFPDFEEYIATREKAYAA
;
A
#
# COMPACT_ATOMS: atom_id res chain seq x y z
N HIS A 1 -13.02 -0.26 -5.99
CA HIS A 1 -13.27 -0.33 -7.43
C HIS A 1 -12.00 -0.66 -8.22
N LEU A 2 -10.90 0.14 -8.06
CA LEU A 2 -9.64 -0.09 -8.76
C LEU A 2 -9.09 -1.51 -8.57
N ILE A 3 -9.09 -2.05 -7.35
CA ILE A 3 -8.60 -3.41 -7.06
C ILE A 3 -9.34 -4.46 -7.91
N LEU A 4 -10.66 -4.33 -8.07
CA LEU A 4 -11.46 -5.25 -8.91
C LEU A 4 -11.12 -5.10 -10.40
N CYS A 5 -10.82 -3.89 -10.87
CA CYS A 5 -10.33 -3.69 -12.24
C CYS A 5 -8.97 -4.37 -12.45
N LEU A 6 -8.04 -4.18 -11.51
CA LEU A 6 -6.72 -4.83 -11.56
C LEU A 6 -6.84 -6.36 -11.49
N GLN A 7 -7.72 -6.89 -10.64
CA GLN A 7 -8.02 -8.32 -10.59
C GLN A 7 -8.46 -8.85 -11.96
N GLN A 8 -9.36 -8.14 -12.63
CA GLN A 8 -9.85 -8.55 -13.93
C GLN A 8 -8.77 -8.47 -15.01
N ILE A 9 -8.00 -7.40 -15.05
CA ILE A 9 -6.95 -7.20 -16.05
C ILE A 9 -5.83 -8.23 -15.85
N ILE A 10 -5.24 -8.26 -14.66
CA ILE A 10 -4.04 -9.06 -14.36
C ILE A 10 -4.32 -10.56 -14.47
N ASN A 11 -5.45 -11.02 -13.92
CA ASN A 11 -5.76 -12.43 -13.89
C ASN A 11 -6.12 -13.03 -15.27
N ASN A 12 -6.50 -12.19 -16.22
CA ASN A 12 -6.83 -12.58 -17.59
C ASN A 12 -5.70 -12.29 -18.61
N ASP A 13 -4.64 -11.61 -18.20
CA ASP A 13 -3.49 -11.37 -19.05
C ASP A 13 -2.60 -12.63 -19.11
N PRO A 14 -2.42 -13.27 -20.29
CA PRO A 14 -1.64 -14.51 -20.41
C PRO A 14 -0.15 -14.34 -20.16
N GLU A 15 0.40 -13.11 -20.29
CA GLU A 15 1.81 -12.83 -20.05
C GLU A 15 2.08 -12.55 -18.58
N VAL A 16 1.12 -11.96 -17.86
CA VAL A 16 1.27 -11.52 -16.46
C VAL A 16 0.73 -12.56 -15.48
N SER A 17 -0.41 -13.17 -15.79
CA SER A 17 -1.13 -14.06 -14.88
C SER A 17 -0.38 -15.32 -14.41
N PRO A 18 0.65 -15.82 -15.09
CA PRO A 18 1.49 -16.90 -14.55
C PRO A 18 2.37 -16.46 -13.37
N TYR A 19 2.66 -15.18 -13.23
CA TYR A 19 3.59 -14.62 -12.23
C TYR A 19 2.89 -13.79 -11.17
N LEU A 20 1.75 -13.17 -11.50
CA LEU A 20 1.01 -12.29 -10.61
C LEU A 20 -0.48 -12.58 -10.69
N LYS A 21 -1.11 -12.69 -9.53
CA LYS A 21 -2.56 -12.77 -9.37
C LYS A 21 -3.03 -11.73 -8.36
N VAL A 22 -4.18 -11.13 -8.62
CA VAL A 22 -4.83 -10.19 -7.71
C VAL A 22 -6.17 -10.76 -7.29
N PHE A 23 -6.43 -10.78 -5.99
CA PHE A 23 -7.70 -11.24 -5.44
C PHE A 23 -8.26 -10.25 -4.42
N MET A 24 -9.47 -9.79 -4.65
CA MET A 24 -10.28 -9.12 -3.64
C MET A 24 -11.11 -10.19 -2.93
N VAL A 25 -10.79 -10.47 -1.67
CA VAL A 25 -11.46 -11.54 -0.91
C VAL A 25 -12.86 -11.08 -0.53
N GLU A 26 -13.86 -11.81 -1.02
CA GLU A 26 -15.27 -11.56 -0.69
C GLU A 26 -15.58 -12.01 0.75
N ASN A 27 -16.41 -11.23 1.43
CA ASN A 27 -16.91 -11.56 2.77
C ASN A 27 -15.79 -11.93 3.76
N TYR A 28 -14.68 -11.19 3.71
CA TYR A 28 -13.58 -11.40 4.65
C TYR A 28 -14.10 -11.37 6.10
N ASN A 29 -13.84 -12.43 6.83
CA ASN A 29 -14.31 -12.66 8.18
C ASN A 29 -13.30 -13.51 8.97
N VAL A 30 -13.60 -13.81 10.24
CA VAL A 30 -12.70 -14.56 11.12
C VAL A 30 -12.30 -15.91 10.52
N THR A 31 -13.26 -16.66 9.97
CA THR A 31 -12.99 -17.98 9.37
C THR A 31 -12.05 -17.89 8.16
N MET A 32 -12.19 -16.85 7.35
CA MET A 32 -11.26 -16.60 6.24
C MET A 32 -9.88 -16.15 6.77
N ALA A 33 -9.85 -15.27 7.77
CA ALA A 33 -8.64 -14.81 8.39
C ALA A 33 -7.80 -15.95 8.98
N GLU A 34 -8.43 -16.92 9.66
CA GLU A 34 -7.77 -18.10 10.22
C GLU A 34 -7.05 -18.95 9.16
N LYS A 35 -7.48 -18.88 7.90
CA LYS A 35 -6.84 -19.59 6.78
C LYS A 35 -5.82 -18.73 6.06
N MET A 36 -6.12 -17.44 5.87
CA MET A 36 -5.31 -16.55 5.07
C MET A 36 -4.09 -16.03 5.81
N ILE A 37 -4.22 -15.73 7.10
CA ILE A 37 -3.10 -15.20 7.89
C ILE A 37 -1.92 -16.17 7.93
N PRO A 38 -2.10 -17.49 8.24
CA PRO A 38 -1.00 -18.46 8.22
C PRO A 38 -0.43 -18.75 6.82
N ALA A 39 -1.13 -18.37 5.77
CA ALA A 39 -0.71 -18.59 4.38
C ALA A 39 0.00 -17.38 3.77
N CYS A 40 0.20 -16.32 4.55
CA CYS A 40 0.77 -15.07 4.08
C CYS A 40 2.30 -15.06 4.30
N ASP A 41 3.06 -14.77 3.24
CA ASP A 41 4.51 -14.61 3.32
C ASP A 41 4.90 -13.18 3.71
N ILE A 42 4.27 -12.17 3.10
CA ILE A 42 4.52 -10.76 3.36
C ILE A 42 3.20 -10.06 3.69
N SER A 43 3.14 -9.44 4.85
CA SER A 43 2.01 -8.66 5.34
C SER A 43 2.29 -7.17 5.16
N GLU A 44 1.51 -6.50 4.31
CA GLU A 44 1.62 -5.05 4.11
C GLU A 44 0.75 -4.31 5.13
N GLN A 45 1.40 -3.47 5.96
CA GLN A 45 0.80 -2.68 7.04
C GLN A 45 1.15 -1.21 6.83
N ILE A 46 0.47 -0.60 5.86
CA ILE A 46 0.89 0.64 5.19
C ILE A 46 0.01 1.85 5.52
N SER A 47 -0.57 1.91 6.71
CA SER A 47 -1.26 3.12 7.19
C SER A 47 -0.30 4.30 7.21
N LEU A 48 -0.78 5.49 6.85
CA LEU A 48 0.05 6.68 7.03
C LEU A 48 0.40 6.86 8.50
N ALA A 49 1.66 7.12 8.81
CA ALA A 49 2.13 7.37 10.16
C ALA A 49 1.26 8.42 10.86
N SER A 50 0.91 8.19 12.11
CA SER A 50 -0.06 8.95 12.93
C SER A 50 -1.56 8.66 12.67
N LYS A 51 -1.93 7.75 11.79
CA LYS A 51 -3.34 7.46 11.46
C LYS A 51 -3.85 6.15 12.03
N GLU A 52 -2.99 5.17 12.24
CA GLU A 52 -3.37 3.90 12.86
C GLU A 52 -3.14 3.96 14.38
N ALA A 53 -4.18 3.73 15.17
CA ALA A 53 -4.06 3.77 16.63
C ALA A 53 -3.21 2.60 17.18
N SER A 54 -3.37 1.41 16.63
CA SER A 54 -2.61 0.21 16.97
C SER A 54 -2.63 -0.79 15.82
N GLY A 55 -3.80 -1.28 15.44
CA GLY A 55 -3.95 -2.43 14.57
C GLY A 55 -3.75 -3.75 15.32
N THR A 56 -4.34 -4.81 14.80
CA THR A 56 -4.18 -6.17 15.33
C THR A 56 -3.76 -7.16 14.25
N GLY A 57 -3.94 -6.81 12.99
CA GLY A 57 -3.57 -7.62 11.84
C GLY A 57 -2.08 -7.89 11.79
N ASN A 58 -1.27 -6.83 11.91
CA ASN A 58 0.19 -6.88 11.91
C ASN A 58 0.75 -7.89 12.92
N MET A 59 0.27 -7.87 14.17
CA MET A 59 0.67 -8.84 15.20
C MET A 59 0.30 -10.27 14.81
N LYS A 60 -0.91 -10.50 14.30
CA LYS A 60 -1.39 -11.83 13.89
C LYS A 60 -0.57 -12.39 12.72
N PHE A 61 -0.29 -11.58 11.71
CA PHE A 61 0.52 -11.98 10.57
C PHE A 61 1.95 -12.36 11.01
N MET A 62 2.60 -11.50 11.80
CA MET A 62 3.95 -11.76 12.28
C MET A 62 4.03 -13.01 13.19
N LEU A 63 3.07 -13.21 14.10
CA LEU A 63 2.98 -14.42 14.93
C LEU A 63 2.79 -15.71 14.10
N ASN A 64 2.29 -15.60 12.88
CA ASN A 64 2.14 -16.71 11.94
C ASN A 64 3.30 -16.79 10.91
N GLY A 65 4.36 -16.01 11.08
CA GLY A 65 5.58 -16.11 10.29
C GLY A 65 5.65 -15.21 9.07
N ALA A 66 4.66 -14.35 8.83
CA ALA A 66 4.73 -13.38 7.74
C ALA A 66 5.75 -12.27 8.04
N LEU A 67 6.54 -11.89 7.04
CA LEU A 67 7.35 -10.68 7.10
C LEU A 67 6.45 -9.44 7.10
N THR A 68 6.76 -8.46 7.92
CA THR A 68 6.02 -7.20 7.93
C THR A 68 6.71 -6.17 7.05
N LEU A 69 5.98 -5.67 6.05
CA LEU A 69 6.34 -4.49 5.26
C LEU A 69 5.37 -3.36 5.65
N GLY A 70 5.86 -2.29 6.25
CA GLY A 70 4.94 -1.30 6.77
C GLY A 70 5.59 0.03 7.15
N THR A 71 4.73 0.95 7.54
CA THR A 71 5.13 2.25 8.09
C THR A 71 5.37 2.14 9.60
N MET A 72 6.13 3.09 10.15
CA MET A 72 6.34 3.19 11.60
C MET A 72 5.13 3.85 12.27
N ASP A 73 4.02 3.08 12.32
CA ASP A 73 2.74 3.50 12.90
C ASP A 73 2.03 2.35 13.61
N GLY A 74 1.14 2.68 14.54
CA GLY A 74 0.40 1.70 15.32
C GLY A 74 1.32 0.67 15.98
N ALA A 75 0.90 -0.58 16.01
CA ALA A 75 1.67 -1.67 16.63
C ALA A 75 2.98 -2.02 15.88
N ASN A 76 3.22 -1.48 14.67
CA ASN A 76 4.50 -1.70 14.00
C ASN A 76 5.67 -1.09 14.80
N VAL A 77 5.42 -0.03 15.56
CA VAL A 77 6.42 0.61 16.44
C VAL A 77 6.88 -0.37 17.52
N GLU A 78 5.92 -0.94 18.28
CA GLU A 78 6.24 -1.90 19.33
C GLU A 78 6.82 -3.22 18.74
N ILE A 79 6.34 -3.64 17.58
CA ILE A 79 6.89 -4.80 16.88
C ILE A 79 8.36 -4.55 16.53
N ALA A 80 8.70 -3.40 15.95
CA ALA A 80 10.07 -3.07 15.60
C ALA A 80 10.99 -3.03 16.81
N GLU A 81 10.52 -2.48 17.94
CA GLU A 81 11.27 -2.48 19.22
C GLU A 81 11.51 -3.91 19.76
N LEU A 82 10.54 -4.82 19.60
CA LEU A 82 10.63 -6.17 20.13
C LEU A 82 11.48 -7.10 19.25
N VAL A 83 11.35 -7.00 17.92
CA VAL A 83 12.03 -7.93 17.00
C VAL A 83 13.36 -7.39 16.50
N GLY A 84 13.61 -6.09 16.63
CA GLY A 84 14.75 -5.39 16.03
C GLY A 84 14.47 -4.91 14.60
N ASN A 85 15.04 -3.78 14.22
CA ASN A 85 14.81 -3.17 12.91
C ASN A 85 15.31 -4.02 11.73
N GLU A 86 16.18 -4.98 11.99
CA GLU A 86 16.67 -5.94 10.99
C GLU A 86 15.66 -7.05 10.66
N ASN A 87 14.59 -7.18 11.44
CA ASN A 87 13.57 -8.22 11.29
C ASN A 87 12.20 -7.67 10.87
N ILE A 88 12.15 -6.41 10.48
CA ILE A 88 10.95 -5.73 9.95
C ILE A 88 11.36 -4.80 8.81
N PHE A 89 10.54 -4.72 7.77
CA PHE A 89 10.79 -3.86 6.61
C PHE A 89 9.95 -2.60 6.73
N THR A 90 10.58 -1.47 7.11
CA THR A 90 9.87 -0.22 7.33
C THR A 90 10.26 0.85 6.32
N PHE A 91 9.32 1.71 5.99
CA PHE A 91 9.46 2.83 5.07
C PHE A 91 8.56 4.01 5.48
N GLY A 92 8.77 5.13 4.83
CA GLY A 92 7.97 6.34 5.01
C GLY A 92 8.42 7.22 6.17
N GLU A 93 7.80 8.39 6.25
CA GLU A 93 8.10 9.39 7.28
C GLU A 93 7.57 8.96 8.66
N ASP A 94 8.24 9.43 9.71
CA ASP A 94 7.78 9.22 11.08
C ASP A 94 6.51 10.05 11.40
N SER A 95 5.81 9.65 12.47
CA SER A 95 4.55 10.27 12.87
C SER A 95 4.65 11.77 13.16
N GLN A 96 5.79 12.25 13.71
CA GLN A 96 5.95 13.67 14.02
C GLN A 96 6.11 14.49 12.74
N THR A 97 6.90 14.00 11.78
CA THR A 97 7.07 14.62 10.48
C THR A 97 5.74 14.75 9.73
N VAL A 98 4.92 13.69 9.73
CA VAL A 98 3.59 13.71 9.11
C VAL A 98 2.66 14.71 9.80
N ILE A 99 2.63 14.74 11.14
CA ILE A 99 1.83 15.71 11.91
C ILE A 99 2.24 17.14 11.58
N ASP A 100 3.54 17.40 11.52
CA ASP A 100 4.07 18.72 11.21
C ASP A 100 3.72 19.16 9.78
N ARG A 101 3.74 18.25 8.81
CA ARG A 101 3.28 18.53 7.43
C ARG A 101 1.81 18.92 7.39
N TYR A 102 0.95 18.19 8.09
CA TYR A 102 -0.46 18.57 8.18
C TYR A 102 -0.65 19.95 8.83
N ALA A 103 0.11 20.23 9.89
CA ALA A 103 0.04 21.52 10.60
C ALA A 103 0.49 22.70 9.72
N ARG A 104 1.54 22.50 8.91
CA ARG A 104 2.04 23.52 7.98
C ARG A 104 1.16 23.66 6.73
N GLY A 105 0.48 22.60 6.31
CA GLY A 105 -0.30 22.59 5.08
C GLY A 105 0.55 22.79 3.82
N ASP A 106 1.81 22.37 3.85
CA ASP A 106 2.78 22.56 2.77
C ASP A 106 2.92 21.37 1.82
N TYR A 107 2.14 20.33 2.03
CA TYR A 107 2.11 19.18 1.15
C TYR A 107 1.41 19.47 -0.17
N ASN A 108 2.05 19.12 -1.28
CA ASN A 108 1.51 19.25 -2.62
C ASN A 108 1.75 17.96 -3.41
N SER A 109 0.74 17.11 -3.50
CA SER A 109 0.80 15.81 -4.20
C SER A 109 1.22 15.93 -5.66
N ARG A 110 0.74 16.96 -6.37
CA ARG A 110 1.07 17.20 -7.77
C ARG A 110 2.56 17.41 -8.00
N SER A 111 3.26 18.02 -7.06
CA SER A 111 4.70 18.23 -7.17
C SER A 111 5.51 16.93 -7.13
N TYR A 112 5.05 15.93 -6.38
CA TYR A 112 5.64 14.59 -6.37
C TYR A 112 5.34 13.85 -7.67
N TYR A 113 4.09 13.85 -8.10
CA TYR A 113 3.66 13.26 -9.37
C TYR A 113 4.44 13.80 -10.58
N GLU A 114 4.73 15.11 -10.63
CA GLU A 114 5.45 15.72 -11.74
C GLU A 114 6.96 15.42 -11.75
N LYS A 115 7.53 15.14 -10.57
CA LYS A 115 8.96 14.88 -10.43
C LYS A 115 9.35 13.43 -10.66
N ASP A 116 8.48 12.49 -10.30
CA ASP A 116 8.75 11.06 -10.36
C ASP A 116 8.00 10.42 -11.55
N SER A 117 8.75 9.96 -12.54
CA SER A 117 8.20 9.34 -13.75
C SER A 117 7.55 7.97 -13.49
N GLU A 118 8.02 7.20 -12.51
CA GLU A 118 7.45 5.90 -12.14
C GLU A 118 6.13 6.08 -11.41
N LEU A 119 6.11 7.00 -10.43
CA LEU A 119 4.88 7.39 -9.74
C LEU A 119 3.85 7.92 -10.75
N LYS A 120 4.28 8.82 -11.64
CA LYS A 120 3.43 9.35 -12.69
C LYS A 120 2.82 8.25 -13.54
N ARG A 121 3.62 7.30 -14.00
CA ARG A 121 3.17 6.16 -14.81
C ARG A 121 2.14 5.30 -14.05
N ALA A 122 2.40 5.03 -12.77
CA ALA A 122 1.48 4.26 -11.92
C ALA A 122 0.13 4.98 -11.71
N VAL A 123 0.17 6.28 -11.46
CA VAL A 123 -1.04 7.10 -11.27
C VAL A 123 -1.81 7.26 -12.57
N ASP A 124 -1.14 7.53 -13.70
CA ASP A 124 -1.78 7.67 -15.01
C ASP A 124 -2.42 6.35 -15.49
N PHE A 125 -1.88 5.21 -15.05
CA PHE A 125 -2.46 3.90 -15.38
C PHE A 125 -3.90 3.75 -14.85
N ILE A 126 -4.24 4.38 -13.72
CA ILE A 126 -5.60 4.34 -13.15
C ILE A 126 -6.67 4.79 -14.15
N VAL A 127 -6.34 5.77 -14.99
CA VAL A 127 -7.26 6.35 -15.98
C VAL A 127 -6.94 5.94 -17.42
N SER A 128 -6.06 4.96 -17.61
CA SER A 128 -5.74 4.40 -18.93
C SER A 128 -6.95 3.72 -19.57
N ASP A 129 -6.93 3.61 -20.91
CA ASP A 129 -7.98 2.91 -21.66
C ASP A 129 -8.12 1.45 -21.19
N THR A 130 -7.01 0.81 -20.83
CA THR A 130 -6.99 -0.56 -20.30
C THR A 130 -7.85 -0.67 -19.02
N VAL A 131 -7.65 0.21 -18.05
CA VAL A 131 -8.40 0.15 -16.78
C VAL A 131 -9.84 0.63 -16.98
N LYS A 132 -10.05 1.66 -17.80
CA LYS A 132 -11.39 2.16 -18.14
C LYS A 132 -12.24 1.15 -18.92
N SER A 133 -11.62 0.24 -19.68
CA SER A 133 -12.38 -0.79 -20.43
C SER A 133 -13.09 -1.79 -19.53
N VAL A 134 -12.64 -1.97 -18.28
CA VAL A 134 -13.21 -2.93 -17.31
C VAL A 134 -13.83 -2.26 -16.10
N GLY A 135 -13.71 -0.93 -15.97
CA GLY A 135 -14.14 -0.17 -14.82
C GLY A 135 -15.09 0.99 -15.16
N CYS A 136 -15.67 1.57 -14.11
CA CYS A 136 -16.45 2.80 -14.24
C CYS A 136 -15.49 4.00 -14.35
N SER A 137 -15.45 4.64 -15.52
CA SER A 137 -14.56 5.77 -15.81
C SER A 137 -14.71 6.90 -14.81
N GLU A 138 -15.92 7.26 -14.42
CA GLU A 138 -16.19 8.31 -13.44
C GLU A 138 -15.54 8.04 -12.07
N ASN A 139 -15.63 6.79 -11.58
CA ASN A 139 -15.01 6.41 -10.32
C ASN A 139 -13.48 6.42 -10.39
N LEU A 140 -12.91 5.99 -11.51
CA LEU A 140 -11.47 5.99 -11.75
C LEU A 140 -10.92 7.41 -11.86
N GLU A 141 -11.60 8.28 -12.60
CA GLU A 141 -11.26 9.70 -12.72
C GLU A 141 -11.37 10.44 -11.39
N ARG A 142 -12.39 10.11 -10.59
CA ARG A 142 -12.51 10.68 -9.24
C ARG A 142 -11.32 10.28 -8.38
N LEU A 143 -10.93 9.01 -8.36
CA LEU A 143 -9.75 8.54 -7.60
C LEU A 143 -8.47 9.23 -8.09
N TYR A 144 -8.26 9.28 -9.40
CA TYR A 144 -7.12 9.97 -10.01
C TYR A 144 -7.04 11.44 -9.58
N ASN A 145 -8.15 12.15 -9.65
CA ASN A 145 -8.22 13.56 -9.26
C ASN A 145 -8.00 13.77 -7.74
N GLU A 146 -8.52 12.87 -6.90
CA GLU A 146 -8.27 12.92 -5.45
C GLU A 146 -6.78 12.73 -5.13
N LEU A 147 -6.10 11.79 -5.78
CA LEU A 147 -4.67 11.58 -5.63
C LEU A 147 -3.87 12.81 -6.08
N LEU A 148 -4.15 13.37 -7.26
CA LEU A 148 -3.41 14.50 -7.79
C LEU A 148 -3.62 15.82 -7.02
N ASN A 149 -4.79 16.01 -6.44
CA ASN A 149 -5.14 17.31 -5.84
C ASN A 149 -5.11 17.30 -4.31
N LYS A 150 -5.15 16.12 -3.69
CA LYS A 150 -5.25 16.02 -2.23
C LYS A 150 -4.29 15.01 -1.63
N ASP A 151 -4.31 13.77 -2.15
CA ASP A 151 -3.57 12.65 -1.56
C ASP A 151 -3.57 12.72 -0.02
N TRP A 152 -4.76 12.62 0.56
CA TRP A 152 -5.01 12.80 1.98
C TRP A 152 -4.12 11.97 2.91
N PHE A 153 -3.61 10.85 2.41
CA PHE A 153 -2.76 9.93 3.16
C PHE A 153 -1.28 10.06 2.77
N MET A 154 -0.90 11.15 2.07
CA MET A 154 0.49 11.43 1.69
C MET A 154 1.23 10.20 1.16
N THR A 155 0.58 9.43 0.26
CA THR A 155 1.13 8.19 -0.28
C THR A 155 2.26 8.43 -1.28
N PHE A 156 2.26 9.58 -1.95
CA PHE A 156 3.26 9.89 -2.97
C PHE A 156 4.68 10.11 -2.42
N PRO A 157 4.88 10.79 -1.28
CA PRO A 157 6.20 10.88 -0.67
C PRO A 157 6.86 9.54 -0.37
N ASP A 158 6.06 8.55 0.04
CA ASP A 158 6.54 7.25 0.46
C ASP A 158 6.79 6.27 -0.69
N PHE A 159 6.39 6.61 -1.93
CA PHE A 159 6.34 5.68 -3.06
C PHE A 159 7.71 5.07 -3.39
N GLU A 160 8.75 5.89 -3.53
CA GLU A 160 10.09 5.41 -3.88
C GLU A 160 10.67 4.51 -2.78
N GLU A 161 10.52 4.92 -1.53
CA GLU A 161 11.02 4.16 -0.38
C GLU A 161 10.24 2.85 -0.19
N TYR A 162 8.91 2.87 -0.40
CA TYR A 162 8.09 1.66 -0.43
C TYR A 162 8.60 0.66 -1.45
N ILE A 163 8.83 1.09 -2.71
CA ILE A 163 9.33 0.20 -3.76
C ILE A 163 10.67 -0.42 -3.37
N ALA A 164 11.62 0.41 -2.89
CA ALA A 164 12.93 -0.06 -2.49
C ALA A 164 12.89 -1.04 -1.30
N THR A 165 12.00 -0.79 -0.35
CA THR A 165 11.84 -1.63 0.84
C THR A 165 11.11 -2.93 0.53
N ARG A 166 10.11 -2.90 -0.36
CA ARG A 166 9.43 -4.09 -0.87
C ARG A 166 10.39 -5.04 -1.57
N GLU A 167 11.30 -4.53 -2.42
CA GLU A 167 12.32 -5.35 -3.07
C GLU A 167 13.23 -6.08 -2.05
N LYS A 168 13.57 -5.42 -0.94
CA LYS A 168 14.32 -6.05 0.15
C LYS A 168 13.51 -7.16 0.84
N ALA A 169 12.22 -6.93 1.07
CA ALA A 169 11.34 -7.93 1.66
C ALA A 169 11.14 -9.16 0.76
N TYR A 170 11.12 -8.98 -0.56
CA TYR A 170 11.04 -10.09 -1.53
C TYR A 170 12.35 -10.87 -1.66
N ALA A 171 13.47 -10.28 -1.30
CA ALA A 171 14.78 -10.93 -1.33
C ALA A 171 15.14 -11.69 -0.04
N ALA A 172 14.36 -11.50 1.03
CA ALA A 172 14.59 -12.12 2.33
C ALA A 172 14.01 -13.52 2.41
#